data_697fbfe8f6eacc1194c1c6ffe954dcbc
#
_entry.id   697fbfe8f6eacc1194c1c6ffe954dcbc
#
_cell.length_a   1.000
_cell.length_b   1.000
_cell.length_c   1.000
_cell.angle_alpha   90.00
_cell.angle_beta   90.00
_cell.angle_gamma   90.00
#
_symmetry.space_group_name_H-M   'P 1'
#
loop_
_entity.id
_entity.type
_entity.pdbx_description
1 polymer ?
#
loop_
_entity_poly.entity_id
_entity_poly.type
_entity_poly.pdbx_seq_one_letter_code
_entity_poly.pdbx_strand_id
1 'polypeptide(L)'
;MFKALLLEKDDAGFRAELASLDDAALKAATPDADVLVAVEASTLNYKDGLAITNRGPVVRRWPMVPGIDGAGTVVESRHARWKAGDKVVLNGFGVGETHWGCLAGRA
;
A
#
# COMPACT_ATOMS: atom_id res chain seq x y z
N MET A 1 2.94 13.96 -5.92
CA MET A 1 3.80 12.78 -5.60
C MET A 1 3.73 12.47 -4.11
N PHE A 2 3.87 11.23 -3.76
CA PHE A 2 3.89 10.79 -2.38
C PHE A 2 5.05 9.85 -2.13
N LYS A 3 5.49 9.75 -0.88
CA LYS A 3 6.55 8.83 -0.48
C LYS A 3 5.94 7.47 -0.14
N ALA A 4 6.66 6.42 -0.50
CA ALA A 4 6.28 5.05 -0.23
C ALA A 4 7.50 4.19 0.04
N LEU A 5 7.33 3.17 0.87
CA LEU A 5 8.31 2.12 0.98
C LEU A 5 8.00 1.11 -0.12
N LEU A 6 8.92 0.94 -1.07
CA LEU A 6 8.72 0.04 -2.22
C LEU A 6 9.60 -1.19 -2.08
N LEU A 7 8.97 -2.35 -2.18
CA LEU A 7 9.66 -3.64 -2.14
C LEU A 7 9.72 -4.21 -3.55
N GLU A 8 10.92 -4.60 -3.97
CA GLU A 8 11.15 -5.20 -5.27
C GLU A 8 11.96 -6.48 -5.11
N LYS A 9 11.69 -7.44 -5.97
CA LYS A 9 12.43 -8.69 -6.00
C LYS A 9 12.50 -9.20 -7.45
N ASP A 10 13.71 -9.51 -7.89
CA ASP A 10 14.00 -10.05 -9.21
C ASP A 10 15.25 -10.94 -9.12
N ASP A 11 15.81 -11.30 -10.27
CA ASP A 11 17.01 -12.14 -10.32
C ASP A 11 18.24 -11.49 -9.65
N ALA A 12 18.25 -10.16 -9.54
CA ALA A 12 19.30 -9.42 -8.84
C ALA A 12 19.13 -9.42 -7.32
N GLY A 13 17.98 -9.90 -6.81
CA GLY A 13 17.70 -10.03 -5.38
C GLY A 13 16.55 -9.16 -4.90
N PHE A 14 16.44 -9.06 -3.58
CA PHE A 14 15.41 -8.31 -2.90
C PHE A 14 15.89 -6.89 -2.56
N ARG A 15 15.01 -5.90 -2.71
CA ARG A 15 15.29 -4.51 -2.35
C ARG A 15 14.10 -3.90 -1.62
N ALA A 16 14.39 -3.08 -0.60
CA ALA A 16 13.40 -2.27 0.09
C ALA A 16 13.91 -0.84 0.08
N GLU A 17 13.20 0.07 -0.56
CA GLU A 17 13.66 1.45 -0.76
C GLU A 17 12.52 2.45 -0.57
N LEU A 18 12.87 3.64 -0.07
CA LEU A 18 11.94 4.76 -0.10
C LEU A 18 11.89 5.30 -1.54
N ALA A 19 10.70 5.39 -2.07
CA ALA A 19 10.47 5.86 -3.43
C ALA A 19 9.47 7.02 -3.43
N SER A 20 9.57 7.88 -4.44
CA SER A 20 8.54 8.87 -4.72
C SER A 20 7.69 8.35 -5.85
N LEU A 21 6.39 8.20 -5.60
CA LEU A 21 5.43 7.65 -6.53
C LEU A 21 4.32 8.66 -6.81
N ASP A 22 3.63 8.50 -7.92
CA ASP A 22 2.47 9.31 -8.24
C ASP A 22 1.19 8.46 -8.22
N ASP A 23 0.05 9.13 -8.33
CA ASP A 23 -1.24 8.46 -8.33
C ASP A 23 -1.39 7.51 -9.53
N ALA A 24 -0.76 7.85 -10.66
CA ALA A 24 -0.80 6.99 -11.84
C ALA A 24 -0.11 5.64 -11.59
N ALA A 25 1.04 5.66 -10.91
CA ALA A 25 1.74 4.43 -10.55
C ALA A 25 0.91 3.56 -9.59
N LEU A 26 0.27 4.18 -8.61
CA LEU A 26 -0.61 3.49 -7.67
C LEU A 26 -1.80 2.86 -8.41
N LYS A 27 -2.46 3.63 -9.26
CA LYS A 27 -3.61 3.13 -10.04
C LYS A 27 -3.22 2.00 -10.98
N ALA A 28 -2.06 2.07 -11.60
CA ALA A 28 -1.55 1.00 -12.46
C ALA A 28 -1.27 -0.28 -11.68
N ALA A 29 -0.78 -0.16 -10.45
CA ALA A 29 -0.48 -1.32 -9.60
C ALA A 29 -1.75 -1.93 -8.98
N THR A 30 -2.83 -1.15 -8.89
CA THR A 30 -4.09 -1.57 -8.26
C THR A 30 -5.29 -1.26 -9.18
N PRO A 31 -5.35 -1.91 -10.36
CA PRO A 31 -6.36 -1.54 -11.38
C PRO A 31 -7.81 -1.77 -10.94
N ASP A 32 -8.03 -2.69 -10.00
CA ASP A 32 -9.37 -3.01 -9.51
C ASP A 32 -9.81 -2.12 -8.34
N ALA A 33 -8.93 -1.23 -7.87
CA ALA A 33 -9.25 -0.34 -6.75
C ALA A 33 -10.18 0.78 -7.21
N ASP A 34 -11.16 1.09 -6.38
CA ASP A 34 -12.16 2.11 -6.65
C ASP A 34 -12.18 3.26 -5.64
N VAL A 35 -11.32 3.21 -4.63
CA VAL A 35 -11.21 4.25 -3.60
C VAL A 35 -9.73 4.64 -3.45
N LEU A 36 -9.45 5.93 -3.52
CA LEU A 36 -8.12 6.47 -3.29
C LEU A 36 -8.09 7.17 -1.93
N VAL A 37 -7.13 6.80 -1.09
CA VAL A 37 -7.01 7.28 0.28
C VAL A 37 -5.71 8.05 0.47
N ALA A 38 -5.79 9.24 1.06
CA ALA A 38 -4.63 9.94 1.60
C ALA A 38 -4.33 9.34 2.97
N VAL A 39 -3.23 8.63 3.10
CA VAL A 39 -2.87 7.92 4.34
C VAL A 39 -2.35 8.92 5.36
N GLU A 40 -2.96 8.95 6.53
CA GLU A 40 -2.57 9.83 7.63
C GLU A 40 -1.74 9.09 8.68
N ALA A 41 -1.99 7.78 8.84
CA ALA A 41 -1.29 6.94 9.81
C ALA A 41 -1.25 5.50 9.32
N SER A 42 -0.18 4.82 9.66
CA SER A 42 -0.04 3.38 9.46
C SER A 42 0.62 2.79 10.68
N THR A 43 0.65 1.46 10.76
CA THR A 43 1.27 0.75 11.86
C THR A 43 2.36 -0.17 11.36
N LEU A 44 3.25 -0.59 12.26
CA LEU A 44 4.24 -1.61 11.97
C LEU A 44 3.88 -2.84 12.79
N ASN A 45 3.56 -3.91 12.08
CA ASN A 45 3.23 -5.20 12.67
C ASN A 45 4.33 -6.21 12.38
N TYR A 46 4.32 -7.33 13.06
CA TYR A 46 5.28 -8.39 12.80
C TYR A 46 5.27 -8.83 11.32
N LYS A 47 4.08 -8.93 10.73
CA LYS A 47 3.92 -9.30 9.32
C LYS A 47 4.60 -8.27 8.40
N ASP A 48 4.48 -6.98 8.69
CA ASP A 48 5.17 -5.93 7.93
C ASP A 48 6.69 -6.08 8.02
N GLY A 49 7.19 -6.43 9.19
CA GLY A 49 8.61 -6.72 9.39
C GLY A 49 9.10 -7.89 8.55
N LEU A 50 8.30 -8.95 8.42
CA LEU A 50 8.61 -10.07 7.56
C LEU A 50 8.65 -9.65 6.07
N ALA A 51 7.72 -8.79 5.66
CA ALA A 51 7.66 -8.28 4.29
C ALA A 51 8.88 -7.42 3.97
N ILE A 52 9.18 -6.44 4.82
CA ILE A 52 10.27 -5.47 4.62
C ILE A 52 11.64 -6.14 4.58
N THR A 53 11.82 -7.22 5.31
CA THR A 53 13.09 -7.96 5.38
C THR A 53 13.13 -9.18 4.47
N ASN A 54 12.03 -9.48 3.80
CA ASN A 54 11.87 -10.69 2.98
C ASN A 54 12.14 -11.98 3.77
N ARG A 55 11.75 -12.01 5.04
CA ARG A 55 11.97 -13.16 5.93
C ARG A 55 10.79 -14.11 6.02
N GLY A 56 9.70 -13.80 5.32
CA GLY A 56 8.51 -14.64 5.29
C GLY A 56 7.72 -14.41 4.01
N PRO A 57 6.83 -15.33 3.62
CA PRO A 57 6.09 -15.27 2.36
C PRO A 57 4.86 -14.35 2.45
N VAL A 58 5.05 -13.11 2.88
CA VAL A 58 3.96 -12.12 3.04
C VAL A 58 3.60 -11.53 1.69
N VAL A 59 4.59 -11.05 0.95
CA VAL A 59 4.39 -10.39 -0.34
C VAL A 59 4.09 -11.44 -1.40
N ARG A 60 2.97 -11.26 -2.09
CA ARG A 60 2.49 -12.24 -3.06
C ARG A 60 2.65 -11.80 -4.51
N ARG A 61 3.03 -10.57 -4.72
CA ARG A 61 3.39 -10.06 -6.05
C ARG A 61 4.32 -8.88 -5.92
N TRP A 62 5.13 -8.66 -6.93
CA TRP A 62 6.17 -7.62 -6.94
C TRP A 62 5.95 -6.67 -8.13
N PRO A 63 6.26 -5.39 -8.05
CA PRO A 63 6.67 -4.70 -6.80
C PRO A 63 5.51 -4.55 -5.82
N MET A 64 5.81 -4.27 -4.54
CA MET A 64 4.82 -4.17 -3.49
C MET A 64 5.12 -2.99 -2.57
N VAL A 65 4.08 -2.32 -2.09
CA VAL A 65 4.15 -1.40 -0.96
C VAL A 65 3.58 -2.13 0.25
N PRO A 66 4.37 -2.37 1.29
CA PRO A 66 3.87 -3.08 2.48
C PRO A 66 2.97 -2.20 3.33
N GLY A 67 2.49 -2.73 4.45
CA GLY A 67 1.63 -2.02 5.38
C GLY A 67 0.22 -2.59 5.36
N ILE A 68 -0.05 -3.52 6.27
CA ILE A 68 -1.34 -4.23 6.32
C ILE A 68 -2.45 -3.41 6.97
N ASP A 69 -2.09 -2.34 7.67
CA ASP A 69 -3.05 -1.47 8.35
C ASP A 69 -2.74 -0.01 8.06
N GLY A 70 -3.78 0.80 7.98
CA GLY A 70 -3.65 2.24 7.85
C GLY A 70 -4.96 2.96 8.11
N ALA A 71 -4.87 4.26 8.23
CA ALA A 71 -6.03 5.13 8.39
C ALA A 71 -5.80 6.40 7.59
N GLY A 72 -6.85 6.96 7.05
CA GLY A 72 -6.75 8.17 6.26
C GLY A 72 -8.09 8.73 5.84
N THR A 73 -8.01 9.61 4.85
CA THR A 73 -9.17 10.30 4.30
C THR A 73 -9.32 9.94 2.83
N VAL A 74 -10.53 9.62 2.42
CA VAL A 74 -10.83 9.34 1.00
C VAL A 74 -10.61 10.60 0.17
N VAL A 75 -9.81 10.49 -0.87
CA VAL A 75 -9.52 11.57 -1.82
C VAL A 75 -10.49 11.52 -2.99
N GLU A 76 -10.68 10.34 -3.56
CA GLU A 76 -11.68 10.11 -4.61
C GLU A 76 -12.23 8.69 -4.48
N SER A 77 -13.47 8.50 -4.93
CA SER A 77 -14.14 7.21 -4.82
C SER A 77 -15.10 7.00 -6.00
N ARG A 78 -15.09 5.79 -6.53
CA ARG A 78 -16.09 5.28 -7.46
C ARG A 78 -17.01 4.26 -6.79
N HIS A 79 -16.81 4.04 -5.49
CA HIS A 79 -17.59 3.08 -4.70
C HIS A 79 -18.79 3.77 -4.07
N ALA A 80 -19.97 3.16 -4.16
CA ALA A 80 -21.22 3.76 -3.69
C ALA A 80 -21.26 4.07 -2.19
N ARG A 81 -20.50 3.30 -1.39
CA ARG A 81 -20.50 3.43 0.08
C ARG A 81 -19.51 4.47 0.60
N TRP A 82 -18.60 4.96 -0.23
CA TRP A 82 -17.53 5.86 0.19
C TRP A 82 -17.48 7.09 -0.70
N LYS A 83 -17.16 8.22 -0.12
CA LYS A 83 -17.04 9.48 -0.85
C LYS A 83 -15.84 10.28 -0.35
N ALA A 84 -15.36 11.19 -1.17
CA ALA A 84 -14.27 12.09 -0.81
C ALA A 84 -14.57 12.80 0.52
N GLY A 85 -13.58 12.83 1.40
CA GLY A 85 -13.69 13.41 2.74
C GLY A 85 -14.02 12.41 3.84
N ASP A 86 -14.45 11.19 3.51
CA ASP A 86 -14.73 10.17 4.50
C ASP A 86 -13.43 9.73 5.20
N LYS A 87 -13.51 9.55 6.52
CA LYS A 87 -12.42 8.96 7.30
C LYS A 87 -12.56 7.45 7.29
N VAL A 88 -11.46 6.76 6.98
CA VAL A 88 -11.47 5.31 6.81
C VAL A 88 -10.30 4.64 7.51
N VAL A 89 -10.49 3.38 7.83
CA VAL A 89 -9.43 2.49 8.31
C VAL A 89 -9.31 1.35 7.31
N LEU A 90 -8.09 1.05 6.89
CA LEU A 90 -7.77 -0.12 6.08
C LEU A 90 -7.16 -1.16 7.01
N ASN A 91 -7.69 -2.37 7.00
CA ASN A 91 -7.24 -3.42 7.91
C ASN A 91 -7.38 -4.78 7.26
N GLY A 92 -6.27 -5.40 6.90
CA GLY A 92 -6.26 -6.73 6.31
C GLY A 92 -6.69 -6.76 4.84
N PHE A 93 -7.51 -7.70 4.48
CA PHE A 93 -8.06 -7.96 3.13
C PHE A 93 -7.04 -7.88 1.97
N GLY A 94 -5.81 -8.29 2.21
CA GLY A 94 -4.76 -8.34 1.18
C GLY A 94 -3.91 -7.09 1.06
N VAL A 95 -4.21 -6.03 1.80
CA VAL A 95 -3.44 -4.79 1.81
C VAL A 95 -2.02 -5.09 2.32
N GLY A 96 -1.00 -4.71 1.56
CA GLY A 96 0.39 -5.00 1.87
C GLY A 96 0.86 -6.40 1.47
N GLU A 97 0.01 -7.22 0.87
CA GLU A 97 0.33 -8.58 0.46
C GLU A 97 0.11 -8.79 -1.04
N THR A 98 -1.13 -8.64 -1.52
CA THR A 98 -1.51 -8.75 -2.92
C THR A 98 -1.86 -7.40 -3.53
N HIS A 99 -2.13 -6.42 -2.69
CA HIS A 99 -2.53 -5.06 -3.02
C HIS A 99 -1.58 -4.10 -2.31
N TRP A 100 -1.16 -3.04 -2.97
CA TRP A 100 -0.27 -2.06 -2.35
C TRP A 100 -0.85 -1.52 -1.06
N GLY A 101 -0.02 -1.46 -0.02
CA GLY A 101 -0.42 -1.18 1.35
C GLY A 101 -0.22 0.25 1.81
N CYS A 102 -0.19 0.41 3.14
CA CYS A 102 -0.34 1.69 3.80
C CYS A 102 0.98 2.34 4.26
N LEU A 103 2.15 1.72 4.01
CA LEU A 103 3.44 2.39 4.25
C LEU A 103 3.77 3.31 3.08
N ALA A 104 2.85 4.21 2.80
CA ALA A 104 2.88 5.17 1.71
C ALA A 104 1.95 6.33 2.04
N GLY A 105 2.17 7.47 1.41
CA GLY A 105 1.29 8.64 1.58
C GLY A 105 -0.08 8.47 0.96
N ARG A 106 -0.23 7.54 0.01
CA ARG A 106 -1.52 7.20 -0.60
C ARG A 106 -1.67 5.70 -0.78
N ALA A 107 -2.90 5.25 -0.72
CA ALA A 107 -3.26 3.86 -0.89
C ALA A 107 -4.60 3.72 -1.63
#